data_36edded54fb3f2dd70bf7ff31dc9eacc
#
_entry.id   36edded54fb3f2dd70bf7ff31dc9eacc
#
_cell.length_a   1.000
_cell.length_b   1.000
_cell.length_c   1.000
_cell.angle_alpha   90.00
_cell.angle_beta   90.00
_cell.angle_gamma   90.00
#
_symmetry.space_group_name_H-M   'P 1'
#
loop_
_entity.id
_entity.type
_entity.pdbx_description
1 polymer ?
#
loop_
_entity_poly.entity_id
_entity_poly.type
_entity_poly.pdbx_seq_one_letter_code
_entity_poly.pdbx_strand_id
1 'polypeptide(L)'
;MLHEDFFKVFPGLTRAYGQFFITERKGPKLDGYGKTIRENYVDTLWKEHLDGKTGLGVIPINKENKCKWGCLDVDDYSVDIEKISKQFVKKNLIVCRSKSGGAHIFIFTKNFVSASSMINKLKEIVKAFGFVKYDLRPQQTKLIDDNDCGSWLNMPYFGGESTDRYALYDGQVLTPEHFIKWVEKFSLDSLESLDLTFIKKLNKSNEILPGGPPCLQDLLSKGALGEGSRNNGLFNIGVYLRKRFPEEWQDKLEEYNDDYIDPPLKPREFTAVLQSLDKKTYNYKCKDSPINSVCNKTKCITCEYGINDDGTMPTLNSITKILTN
;
A
#
# COMPACT_ATOMS: atom_id res chain seq x y z
N MET A 1 -2.65 33.56 -3.48
CA MET A 1 -3.28 32.98 -4.70
C MET A 1 -3.05 31.45 -4.67
N LEU A 2 -3.89 30.65 -5.35
CA LEU A 2 -3.86 29.17 -5.27
C LEU A 2 -2.46 28.57 -5.51
N HIS A 3 -1.70 29.05 -6.50
CA HIS A 3 -0.35 28.57 -6.78
C HIS A 3 0.65 28.86 -5.64
N GLU A 4 0.51 29.97 -4.95
CA GLU A 4 1.32 30.28 -3.75
C GLU A 4 0.99 29.32 -2.60
N ASP A 5 -0.27 28.90 -2.49
CA ASP A 5 -0.68 27.98 -1.44
C ASP A 5 -0.14 26.57 -1.71
N PHE A 6 -0.15 26.12 -2.96
CA PHE A 6 0.55 24.89 -3.36
C PHE A 6 2.07 24.96 -3.11
N PHE A 7 2.70 26.09 -3.41
CA PHE A 7 4.11 26.28 -3.13
C PHE A 7 4.43 26.19 -1.62
N LYS A 8 3.55 26.72 -0.75
CA LYS A 8 3.70 26.61 0.71
C LYS A 8 3.47 25.19 1.22
N VAL A 9 2.53 24.45 0.61
CA VAL A 9 2.17 23.06 0.99
C VAL A 9 3.25 22.09 0.56
N PHE A 10 3.90 22.32 -0.58
CA PHE A 10 4.96 21.47 -1.12
C PHE A 10 6.32 22.14 -1.11
N PRO A 11 6.84 22.56 0.06
CA PRO A 11 8.20 23.08 0.13
C PRO A 11 9.19 21.97 -0.26
N GLY A 12 10.26 22.37 -0.94
CA GLY A 12 11.25 21.43 -1.46
C GLY A 12 12.63 22.02 -1.54
N LEU A 13 13.50 21.37 -2.31
CA LEU A 13 14.84 21.87 -2.60
C LEU A 13 14.76 23.14 -3.44
N THR A 14 15.35 24.25 -2.94
CA THR A 14 15.21 25.57 -3.58
C THR A 14 16.04 25.73 -4.85
N ARG A 15 17.10 24.94 -5.04
CA ARG A 15 18.06 25.05 -6.16
C ARG A 15 17.82 24.08 -7.31
N ALA A 16 16.77 23.25 -7.23
CA ALA A 16 16.41 22.31 -8.29
C ALA A 16 14.96 21.84 -8.16
N TYR A 17 14.38 21.49 -9.28
CA TYR A 17 13.04 20.89 -9.38
C TYR A 17 12.97 19.93 -10.57
N GLY A 18 11.93 19.12 -10.62
CA GLY A 18 11.61 18.28 -11.77
C GLY A 18 10.71 19.02 -12.76
N GLN A 19 10.91 18.79 -14.04
CA GLN A 19 10.02 19.25 -15.10
C GLN A 19 9.67 18.08 -15.99
N PHE A 20 8.37 17.95 -16.32
CA PHE A 20 7.88 16.94 -17.23
C PHE A 20 7.39 17.59 -18.52
N PHE A 21 8.05 17.22 -19.62
CA PHE A 21 7.75 17.71 -20.96
C PHE A 21 6.85 16.71 -21.66
N ILE A 22 5.68 17.16 -22.10
CA ILE A 22 4.72 16.34 -22.84
C ILE A 22 5.15 16.34 -24.30
N THR A 23 5.38 15.17 -24.89
CA THR A 23 5.77 15.03 -26.31
C THR A 23 4.58 14.63 -27.19
N GLU A 24 3.70 13.76 -26.68
CA GLU A 24 2.51 13.30 -27.39
C GLU A 24 1.35 13.03 -26.43
N ARG A 25 0.14 13.14 -26.94
CA ARG A 25 -1.08 12.72 -26.24
C ARG A 25 -1.65 11.50 -26.98
N LYS A 26 -1.45 10.30 -26.40
CA LYS A 26 -2.02 9.04 -26.92
C LYS A 26 -3.18 8.61 -26.02
N GLY A 27 -4.40 9.05 -26.36
CA GLY A 27 -5.57 8.78 -25.54
C GLY A 27 -5.46 9.41 -24.14
N PRO A 28 -5.76 8.67 -23.05
CA PRO A 28 -5.66 9.18 -21.68
C PRO A 28 -4.21 9.27 -21.19
N LYS A 29 -3.22 8.67 -21.87
CA LYS A 29 -1.82 8.65 -21.46
C LYS A 29 -1.06 9.82 -22.07
N LEU A 30 -0.41 10.62 -21.20
CA LEU A 30 0.52 11.67 -21.61
C LEU A 30 1.92 11.06 -21.71
N ASP A 31 2.41 10.88 -22.94
CA ASP A 31 3.80 10.50 -23.18
C ASP A 31 4.71 11.73 -23.08
N GLY A 32 5.91 11.52 -22.56
CA GLY A 32 6.88 12.60 -22.39
C GLY A 32 8.08 12.14 -21.57
N TYR A 33 8.99 13.03 -21.32
CA TYR A 33 10.19 12.77 -20.53
C TYR A 33 10.33 13.75 -19.38
N GLY A 34 10.91 13.26 -18.29
CA GLY A 34 11.23 14.07 -17.11
C GLY A 34 12.68 14.52 -17.11
N LYS A 35 12.94 15.75 -16.68
CA LYS A 35 14.27 16.31 -16.52
C LYS A 35 14.38 17.03 -15.18
N THR A 36 15.53 16.88 -14.51
CA THR A 36 15.85 17.73 -13.37
C THR A 36 16.41 19.05 -13.85
N ILE A 37 15.77 20.15 -13.48
CA ILE A 37 16.17 21.52 -13.77
C ILE A 37 16.92 22.05 -12.55
N ARG A 38 18.15 22.56 -12.77
CA ARG A 38 19.02 23.12 -11.72
C ARG A 38 18.89 24.64 -11.68
N GLU A 39 17.69 25.07 -11.33
CA GLU A 39 17.29 26.47 -11.18
C GLU A 39 16.44 26.63 -9.93
N ASN A 40 16.14 27.88 -9.58
CA ASN A 40 15.36 28.17 -8.39
C ASN A 40 13.92 27.62 -8.52
N TYR A 41 13.53 26.82 -7.54
CA TYR A 41 12.15 26.41 -7.32
C TYR A 41 11.35 27.58 -6.77
N VAL A 42 10.41 28.10 -7.56
CA VAL A 42 9.62 29.31 -7.27
C VAL A 42 8.12 29.03 -7.48
N ASP A 43 7.27 29.86 -6.90
CA ASP A 43 5.82 29.70 -6.91
C ASP A 43 5.18 29.80 -8.30
N THR A 44 5.81 30.57 -9.23
CA THR A 44 5.34 30.69 -10.61
C THR A 44 5.34 29.37 -11.38
N LEU A 45 6.19 28.41 -11.00
CA LEU A 45 6.18 27.05 -11.57
C LEU A 45 4.89 26.32 -11.25
N TRP A 46 4.30 26.54 -10.07
CA TRP A 46 2.98 26.03 -9.71
C TRP A 46 1.88 26.65 -10.55
N LYS A 47 1.99 27.93 -10.88
CA LYS A 47 1.03 28.57 -11.78
C LYS A 47 1.02 27.90 -13.15
N GLU A 48 2.18 27.68 -13.75
CA GLU A 48 2.30 26.97 -15.03
C GLU A 48 1.77 25.52 -14.96
N HIS A 49 2.02 24.85 -13.84
CA HIS A 49 1.54 23.50 -13.60
C HIS A 49 0.01 23.44 -13.49
N LEU A 50 -0.58 24.31 -12.69
CA LEU A 50 -2.04 24.39 -12.52
C LEU A 50 -2.74 24.86 -13.81
N ASP A 51 -2.08 25.69 -14.62
CA ASP A 51 -2.56 26.09 -15.95
C ASP A 51 -2.43 24.96 -17.01
N GLY A 52 -1.81 23.82 -16.65
CA GLY A 52 -1.61 22.69 -17.57
C GLY A 52 -0.54 22.92 -18.64
N LYS A 53 0.34 23.92 -18.47
CA LYS A 53 1.39 24.28 -19.44
C LYS A 53 2.60 23.39 -19.31
N THR A 54 3.12 23.25 -18.09
CA THR A 54 4.37 22.53 -17.80
C THR A 54 4.20 21.66 -16.55
N GLY A 55 4.48 20.37 -16.68
CA GLY A 55 4.41 19.44 -15.54
C GLY A 55 5.53 19.69 -14.54
N LEU A 56 5.18 19.98 -13.29
CA LEU A 56 6.11 20.24 -12.19
C LEU A 56 6.40 18.96 -11.40
N GLY A 57 7.67 18.77 -11.05
CA GLY A 57 8.14 17.83 -10.06
C GLY A 57 8.79 18.55 -8.88
N VAL A 58 8.48 18.17 -7.65
CA VAL A 58 9.08 18.76 -6.45
C VAL A 58 9.97 17.75 -5.75
N ILE A 59 11.14 18.20 -5.31
CA ILE A 59 12.10 17.42 -4.53
C ILE A 59 11.80 17.69 -3.05
N PRO A 60 11.31 16.72 -2.27
CA PRO A 60 10.83 16.98 -0.91
C PRO A 60 11.96 17.33 0.09
N ILE A 61 13.16 16.79 -0.10
CA ILE A 61 14.30 17.01 0.80
C ILE A 61 14.93 18.39 0.54
N ASN A 62 15.09 19.19 1.58
CA ASN A 62 15.75 20.48 1.51
C ASN A 62 17.27 20.39 1.81
N LYS A 63 18.00 21.51 1.75
CA LYS A 63 19.44 21.57 2.01
C LYS A 63 19.85 21.17 3.45
N GLU A 64 18.91 21.25 4.42
CA GLU A 64 19.11 20.79 5.80
C GLU A 64 18.76 19.30 5.98
N ASN A 65 18.54 18.54 4.90
CA ASN A 65 18.11 17.15 4.93
C ASN A 65 16.76 16.94 5.68
N LYS A 66 15.86 17.91 5.57
CA LYS A 66 14.52 17.89 6.16
C LYS A 66 13.45 18.00 5.08
N CYS A 67 12.24 17.59 5.42
CA CYS A 67 11.06 17.73 4.57
C CYS A 67 9.82 18.04 5.40
N LYS A 68 8.77 18.60 4.77
CA LYS A 68 7.45 18.84 5.37
C LYS A 68 6.40 17.87 4.84
N TRP A 69 6.73 17.13 3.83
CA TRP A 69 5.85 16.13 3.23
C TRP A 69 6.66 14.94 2.77
N GLY A 70 5.98 13.80 2.72
CA GLY A 70 6.48 12.58 2.12
C GLY A 70 5.40 11.94 1.28
N CYS A 71 5.83 11.12 0.33
CA CYS A 71 4.92 10.40 -0.54
C CYS A 71 5.37 8.96 -0.73
N LEU A 72 4.42 8.06 -0.67
CA LEU A 72 4.53 6.71 -1.18
C LEU A 72 3.94 6.72 -2.59
N ASP A 73 4.79 6.51 -3.59
CA ASP A 73 4.44 6.40 -5.00
C ASP A 73 4.20 4.92 -5.33
N VAL A 74 2.94 4.53 -5.47
CA VAL A 74 2.52 3.14 -5.69
C VAL A 74 2.31 2.91 -7.18
N ASP A 75 3.20 2.14 -7.79
CA ASP A 75 3.18 1.76 -9.21
C ASP A 75 2.38 0.49 -9.48
N ASP A 76 1.33 0.28 -8.71
CA ASP A 76 0.35 -0.79 -8.93
C ASP A 76 -0.97 -0.21 -9.45
N TYR A 77 -1.25 -0.46 -10.72
CA TYR A 77 -2.45 0.07 -11.41
C TYR A 77 -3.74 -0.68 -11.07
N SER A 78 -3.64 -1.77 -10.31
CA SER A 78 -4.80 -2.50 -9.78
C SER A 78 -5.35 -1.90 -8.48
N VAL A 79 -4.65 -0.93 -7.90
CA VAL A 79 -5.01 -0.30 -6.64
C VAL A 79 -6.27 0.54 -6.80
N ASP A 80 -7.28 0.23 -6.01
CA ASP A 80 -8.52 0.99 -5.90
C ASP A 80 -8.33 2.22 -5.01
N ILE A 81 -7.99 3.35 -5.65
CA ILE A 81 -7.71 4.61 -4.95
C ILE A 81 -8.94 5.19 -4.25
N GLU A 82 -10.16 4.91 -4.75
CA GLU A 82 -11.40 5.34 -4.10
C GLU A 82 -11.59 4.59 -2.77
N LYS A 83 -11.40 3.28 -2.77
CA LYS A 83 -11.45 2.44 -1.57
C LYS A 83 -10.40 2.88 -0.54
N ILE A 84 -9.17 3.17 -0.98
CA ILE A 84 -8.09 3.68 -0.11
C ILE A 84 -8.50 5.02 0.50
N SER A 85 -9.06 5.94 -0.28
CA SER A 85 -9.43 7.27 0.22
C SER A 85 -10.48 7.20 1.34
N LYS A 86 -11.43 6.27 1.25
CA LYS A 86 -12.43 6.01 2.32
C LYS A 86 -11.77 5.50 3.61
N GLN A 87 -10.68 4.74 3.48
CA GLN A 87 -9.92 4.24 4.64
C GLN A 87 -9.11 5.35 5.32
N PHE A 88 -8.76 6.41 4.60
CA PHE A 88 -7.96 7.52 5.11
C PHE A 88 -8.77 8.62 5.81
N VAL A 89 -10.08 8.49 5.89
CA VAL A 89 -10.93 9.46 6.56
C VAL A 89 -10.46 9.67 8.01
N LYS A 90 -10.09 10.92 8.36
CA LYS A 90 -9.54 11.33 9.66
C LYS A 90 -8.21 10.64 10.06
N LYS A 91 -7.42 10.18 9.09
CA LYS A 91 -6.17 9.44 9.34
C LYS A 91 -4.89 10.19 8.95
N ASN A 92 -5.00 11.47 8.60
CA ASN A 92 -3.85 12.31 8.20
C ASN A 92 -3.06 11.76 6.99
N LEU A 93 -3.70 10.93 6.17
CA LEU A 93 -3.20 10.41 4.90
C LEU A 93 -4.18 10.83 3.81
N ILE A 94 -3.65 11.18 2.64
CA ILE A 94 -4.46 11.48 1.46
C ILE A 94 -3.89 10.77 0.24
N VAL A 95 -4.76 10.24 -0.59
CA VAL A 95 -4.39 9.60 -1.85
C VAL A 95 -4.70 10.53 -3.01
N CYS A 96 -3.72 10.69 -3.91
CA CYS A 96 -3.90 11.32 -5.20
C CYS A 96 -3.70 10.29 -6.31
N ARG A 97 -4.42 10.41 -7.40
CA ARG A 97 -4.17 9.62 -8.59
C ARG A 97 -2.84 10.06 -9.21
N SER A 98 -1.93 9.12 -9.47
CA SER A 98 -0.65 9.41 -10.11
C SER A 98 -0.82 9.67 -11.61
N LYS A 99 0.20 10.23 -12.25
CA LYS A 99 0.23 10.48 -13.71
C LYS A 99 -0.03 9.20 -14.52
N SER A 100 0.49 8.07 -14.07
CA SER A 100 0.40 6.77 -14.73
C SER A 100 -0.89 5.99 -14.42
N GLY A 101 -1.71 6.49 -13.47
CA GLY A 101 -2.92 5.81 -13.00
C GLY A 101 -2.76 4.99 -11.73
N GLY A 102 -1.55 4.94 -11.14
CA GLY A 102 -1.31 4.42 -9.80
C GLY A 102 -1.71 5.41 -8.70
N ALA A 103 -1.14 5.29 -7.52
CA ALA A 103 -1.48 6.10 -6.35
C ALA A 103 -0.27 6.82 -5.76
N HIS A 104 -0.41 8.11 -5.47
CA HIS A 104 0.47 8.87 -4.59
C HIS A 104 -0.20 9.01 -3.22
N ILE A 105 0.35 8.39 -2.18
CA ILE A 105 -0.15 8.51 -0.81
C ILE A 105 0.74 9.51 -0.08
N PHE A 106 0.16 10.66 0.27
CA PHE A 106 0.88 11.75 0.92
C PHE A 106 0.65 11.76 2.43
N ILE A 107 1.71 12.17 3.13
CA ILE A 107 1.75 12.57 4.52
C ILE A 107 2.34 13.96 4.61
N PHE A 108 1.73 14.83 5.41
CA PHE A 108 2.16 16.21 5.63
C PHE A 108 2.43 16.47 7.10
N THR A 109 3.44 17.31 7.39
CA THR A 109 3.76 17.75 8.74
C THR A 109 3.74 19.28 8.81
N LYS A 110 3.32 19.84 9.95
CA LYS A 110 3.32 21.30 10.17
C LYS A 110 4.73 21.88 10.21
N ASN A 111 5.68 21.13 10.77
CA ASN A 111 7.07 21.50 10.89
C ASN A 111 7.97 20.62 10.02
N PHE A 112 9.16 21.10 9.69
CA PHE A 112 10.17 20.29 9.03
C PHE A 112 10.64 19.15 9.94
N VAL A 113 10.60 17.94 9.43
CA VAL A 113 11.13 16.72 10.05
C VAL A 113 12.34 16.21 9.28
N SER A 114 13.20 15.37 9.88
CA SER A 114 14.31 14.78 9.14
C SER A 114 13.82 13.89 8.00
N ALA A 115 14.51 13.90 6.86
CA ALA A 115 14.20 13.00 5.75
C ALA A 115 14.26 11.52 6.18
N SER A 116 15.17 11.18 7.09
CA SER A 116 15.28 9.83 7.68
C SER A 116 14.01 9.43 8.42
N SER A 117 13.48 10.31 9.30
CA SER A 117 12.24 10.04 10.05
C SER A 117 11.03 9.88 9.11
N MET A 118 10.95 10.72 8.07
CA MET A 118 9.91 10.64 7.05
C MET A 118 9.97 9.31 6.29
N ILE A 119 11.15 8.90 5.82
CA ILE A 119 11.36 7.62 5.12
C ILE A 119 10.96 6.44 6.01
N ASN A 120 11.35 6.46 7.29
CA ASN A 120 10.98 5.40 8.23
C ASN A 120 9.46 5.31 8.40
N LYS A 121 8.77 6.45 8.53
CA LYS A 121 7.30 6.49 8.61
C LYS A 121 6.63 5.99 7.33
N LEU A 122 7.13 6.35 6.15
CA LEU A 122 6.66 5.83 4.88
C LEU A 122 6.84 4.30 4.77
N LYS A 123 7.96 3.76 5.26
CA LYS A 123 8.20 2.30 5.34
C LYS A 123 7.21 1.60 6.28
N GLU A 124 6.83 2.23 7.40
CA GLU A 124 5.78 1.71 8.28
C GLU A 124 4.42 1.64 7.55
N ILE A 125 4.08 2.67 6.75
CA ILE A 125 2.87 2.69 5.93
C ILE A 125 2.91 1.56 4.89
N VAL A 126 4.03 1.40 4.17
CA VAL A 126 4.24 0.30 3.21
C VAL A 126 3.99 -1.05 3.86
N LYS A 127 4.64 -1.29 5.00
CA LYS A 127 4.50 -2.56 5.75
C LYS A 127 3.05 -2.79 6.18
N ALA A 128 2.36 -1.74 6.63
CA ALA A 128 1.00 -1.83 7.11
C ALA A 128 -0.01 -2.16 5.99
N PHE A 129 0.17 -1.57 4.79
CA PHE A 129 -0.70 -1.81 3.62
C PHE A 129 -0.28 -3.03 2.78
N GLY A 130 0.97 -3.50 2.91
CA GLY A 130 1.49 -4.61 2.10
C GLY A 130 1.78 -4.25 0.65
N PHE A 131 2.10 -2.98 0.34
CA PHE A 131 2.48 -2.58 -1.01
C PHE A 131 3.80 -3.23 -1.44
N VAL A 132 3.84 -3.78 -2.66
CA VAL A 132 5.00 -4.50 -3.20
C VAL A 132 5.78 -3.64 -4.21
N LYS A 133 5.06 -2.89 -5.06
CA LYS A 133 5.66 -2.02 -6.09
C LYS A 133 5.46 -0.56 -5.69
N TYR A 134 6.52 0.05 -5.21
CA TYR A 134 6.47 1.43 -4.73
C TYR A 134 7.83 2.10 -4.74
N ASP A 135 7.79 3.41 -4.77
CA ASP A 135 8.92 4.30 -4.51
C ASP A 135 8.61 5.24 -3.35
N LEU A 136 9.63 5.67 -2.60
CA LEU A 136 9.49 6.62 -1.51
C LEU A 136 10.00 8.01 -1.94
N ARG A 137 9.33 9.06 -1.48
CA ARG A 137 9.79 10.45 -1.62
C ARG A 137 9.71 11.14 -0.24
N PRO A 138 10.84 11.59 0.33
CA PRO A 138 12.20 11.50 -0.21
C PRO A 138 12.71 10.06 -0.34
N GLN A 139 13.62 9.80 -1.28
CA GLN A 139 14.31 8.51 -1.42
C GLN A 139 15.54 8.41 -0.51
N GLN A 140 16.24 9.52 -0.34
CA GLN A 140 17.48 9.58 0.40
C GLN A 140 17.34 10.36 1.70
N THR A 141 18.10 9.94 2.69
CA THR A 141 18.10 10.57 4.02
C THR A 141 18.93 11.84 4.08
N LYS A 142 19.86 12.00 3.15
CA LYS A 142 20.79 13.15 3.06
C LYS A 142 21.12 13.47 1.60
N LEU A 143 21.36 14.72 1.32
CA LEU A 143 22.06 15.19 0.12
C LEU A 143 23.56 15.01 0.34
N ILE A 144 24.26 14.45 -0.66
CA ILE A 144 25.69 14.11 -0.55
C ILE A 144 26.54 15.40 -0.59
N ASP A 145 26.19 16.30 -1.51
CA ASP A 145 26.85 17.59 -1.72
C ASP A 145 25.90 18.63 -2.36
N ASP A 146 26.40 19.80 -2.69
CA ASP A 146 25.60 20.85 -3.33
C ASP A 146 25.15 20.52 -4.75
N ASN A 147 25.75 19.53 -5.40
CA ASN A 147 25.32 19.04 -6.73
C ASN A 147 24.26 17.96 -6.66
N ASP A 148 24.12 17.30 -5.51
CA ASP A 148 23.06 16.30 -5.31
C ASP A 148 21.70 16.99 -5.12
N CYS A 149 20.75 16.63 -5.95
CA CYS A 149 19.40 17.19 -5.89
C CYS A 149 18.38 16.23 -5.26
N GLY A 150 18.72 14.95 -5.12
CA GLY A 150 17.71 13.94 -4.78
C GLY A 150 16.70 13.69 -5.88
N SER A 151 15.66 12.95 -5.54
CA SER A 151 14.61 12.56 -6.48
C SER A 151 13.35 13.40 -6.31
N TRP A 152 12.78 13.84 -7.41
CA TRP A 152 11.52 14.59 -7.43
C TRP A 152 10.31 13.65 -7.66
N LEU A 153 9.14 14.14 -7.30
CA LEU A 153 7.84 13.52 -7.55
C LEU A 153 7.01 14.39 -8.49
N ASN A 154 6.34 13.80 -9.47
CA ASN A 154 5.32 14.51 -10.25
C ASN A 154 4.19 15.00 -9.35
N MET A 155 3.90 16.30 -9.39
CA MET A 155 2.89 16.89 -8.52
C MET A 155 1.45 16.60 -8.97
N PRO A 156 0.50 16.57 -8.03
CA PRO A 156 -0.92 16.49 -8.34
C PRO A 156 -1.45 17.79 -8.95
N TYR A 157 -2.66 17.74 -9.50
CA TYR A 157 -3.39 18.90 -10.05
C TYR A 157 -2.75 19.57 -11.28
N PHE A 158 -2.03 18.80 -12.11
CA PHE A 158 -1.62 19.31 -13.42
C PHE A 158 -2.85 19.63 -14.28
N GLY A 159 -3.03 20.89 -14.68
CA GLY A 159 -4.23 21.39 -15.37
C GLY A 159 -5.36 21.82 -14.42
N GLY A 160 -5.07 22.00 -13.13
CA GLY A 160 -6.02 22.52 -12.15
C GLY A 160 -7.20 21.57 -11.91
N GLU A 161 -8.42 22.09 -11.99
CA GLU A 161 -9.66 21.30 -11.78
C GLU A 161 -9.89 20.23 -12.86
N SER A 162 -9.38 20.45 -14.08
CA SER A 162 -9.53 19.53 -15.21
C SER A 162 -8.54 18.35 -15.16
N THR A 163 -7.86 18.16 -14.06
CA THR A 163 -6.77 17.18 -13.91
C THR A 163 -7.26 15.73 -13.80
N ASP A 164 -6.48 14.80 -14.35
CA ASP A 164 -6.57 13.37 -14.02
C ASP A 164 -5.75 12.99 -12.77
N ARG A 165 -5.01 13.97 -12.16
CA ARG A 165 -4.12 13.77 -11.01
C ARG A 165 -4.71 14.40 -9.75
N TYR A 166 -5.97 14.13 -9.50
CA TYR A 166 -6.74 14.67 -8.39
C TYR A 166 -6.49 13.92 -7.09
N ALA A 167 -6.75 14.59 -5.98
CA ALA A 167 -6.83 13.96 -4.67
C ALA A 167 -8.23 13.44 -4.38
N LEU A 168 -8.31 12.37 -3.59
CA LEU A 168 -9.57 11.82 -3.08
C LEU A 168 -9.60 11.83 -1.56
N TYR A 169 -10.77 12.18 -1.02
CA TYR A 169 -11.10 12.06 0.39
C TYR A 169 -12.50 11.51 0.54
N ASP A 170 -12.66 10.42 1.28
CA ASP A 170 -13.94 9.70 1.47
C ASP A 170 -14.63 9.33 0.14
N GLY A 171 -13.84 8.89 -0.85
CA GLY A 171 -14.33 8.55 -2.18
C GLY A 171 -14.69 9.74 -3.07
N GLN A 172 -14.57 10.98 -2.57
CA GLN A 172 -14.90 12.19 -3.33
C GLN A 172 -13.63 12.85 -3.87
N VAL A 173 -13.70 13.31 -5.11
CA VAL A 173 -12.63 14.10 -5.72
C VAL A 173 -12.60 15.48 -5.05
N LEU A 174 -11.40 15.88 -4.60
CA LEU A 174 -11.18 17.22 -4.06
C LEU A 174 -10.81 18.19 -5.17
N THR A 175 -11.37 19.41 -5.13
CA THR A 175 -10.84 20.53 -5.91
C THR A 175 -9.46 20.93 -5.37
N PRO A 176 -8.64 21.67 -6.15
CA PRO A 176 -7.35 22.17 -5.67
C PRO A 176 -7.46 22.94 -4.33
N GLU A 177 -8.46 23.79 -4.17
CA GLU A 177 -8.70 24.56 -2.96
C GLU A 177 -9.10 23.68 -1.76
N HIS A 178 -9.93 22.66 -2.00
CA HIS A 178 -10.29 21.70 -0.96
C HIS A 178 -9.12 20.84 -0.53
N PHE A 179 -8.20 20.50 -1.46
CA PHE A 179 -6.97 19.81 -1.13
C PHE A 179 -6.09 20.67 -0.21
N ILE A 180 -5.88 21.96 -0.52
CA ILE A 180 -5.12 22.87 0.34
C ILE A 180 -5.72 22.93 1.74
N LYS A 181 -7.04 23.14 1.85
CA LYS A 181 -7.76 23.14 3.15
C LYS A 181 -7.60 21.81 3.90
N TRP A 182 -7.58 20.69 3.16
CA TRP A 182 -7.35 19.39 3.76
C TRP A 182 -5.94 19.31 4.36
N VAL A 183 -4.90 19.73 3.62
CA VAL A 183 -3.53 19.72 4.11
C VAL A 183 -3.36 20.61 5.34
N GLU A 184 -3.93 21.82 5.34
CA GLU A 184 -3.91 22.71 6.50
C GLU A 184 -4.52 22.07 7.74
N LYS A 185 -5.65 21.38 7.57
CA LYS A 185 -6.39 20.75 8.67
C LYS A 185 -5.75 19.48 9.20
N PHE A 186 -5.19 18.65 8.32
CA PHE A 186 -4.75 17.29 8.63
C PHE A 186 -3.22 17.11 8.65
N SER A 187 -2.42 18.17 8.51
CA SER A 187 -0.99 18.10 8.72
C SER A 187 -0.66 17.72 10.16
N LEU A 188 0.26 16.78 10.32
CA LEU A 188 0.68 16.24 11.60
C LEU A 188 1.57 17.22 12.37
N ASP A 189 1.40 17.28 13.68
CA ASP A 189 2.35 17.98 14.58
C ASP A 189 3.66 17.20 14.68
N SER A 190 3.60 15.87 14.72
CA SER A 190 4.74 14.96 14.66
C SER A 190 4.38 13.68 13.90
N LEU A 191 5.39 12.98 13.34
CA LEU A 191 5.19 11.72 12.62
C LEU A 191 4.71 10.57 13.53
N GLU A 192 5.04 10.63 14.81
CA GLU A 192 4.64 9.66 15.83
C GLU A 192 3.13 9.71 16.10
N SER A 193 2.49 10.86 15.86
CA SER A 193 1.03 11.01 16.04
C SER A 193 0.21 10.30 14.96
N LEU A 194 0.84 9.81 13.88
CA LEU A 194 0.15 9.02 12.86
C LEU A 194 -0.20 7.63 13.39
N ASP A 195 -1.47 7.42 13.66
CA ASP A 195 -2.00 6.11 14.04
C ASP A 195 -2.21 5.23 12.80
N LEU A 196 -1.46 4.12 12.70
CA LEU A 196 -1.59 3.12 11.65
C LEU A 196 -2.34 1.85 12.09
N THR A 197 -2.86 1.82 13.33
CA THR A 197 -3.56 0.63 13.86
C THR A 197 -4.84 0.30 13.10
N PHE A 198 -5.47 1.32 12.49
CA PHE A 198 -6.65 1.13 11.65
C PHE A 198 -6.38 0.21 10.44
N ILE A 199 -5.14 0.18 9.93
CA ILE A 199 -4.77 -0.64 8.76
C ILE A 199 -4.79 -2.12 9.14
N LYS A 200 -4.35 -2.47 10.35
CA LYS A 200 -4.46 -3.84 10.86
C LYS A 200 -5.90 -4.33 10.91
N LYS A 201 -6.87 -3.45 11.23
CA LYS A 201 -8.31 -3.78 11.18
C LYS A 201 -8.83 -3.93 9.74
N LEU A 202 -8.27 -3.19 8.78
CA LEU A 202 -8.69 -3.22 7.38
C LEU A 202 -8.14 -4.45 6.64
N ASN A 203 -6.90 -4.83 6.94
CA ASN A 203 -6.34 -6.09 6.43
C ASN A 203 -7.09 -7.31 6.98
N LYS A 204 -7.78 -7.19 8.11
CA LYS A 204 -8.77 -8.18 8.58
C LYS A 204 -10.06 -8.21 7.74
N SER A 205 -10.39 -7.15 6.98
CA SER A 205 -11.58 -7.10 6.10
C SER A 205 -11.30 -7.43 4.62
N ASN A 206 -10.03 -7.42 4.19
CA ASN A 206 -9.59 -7.94 2.89
C ASN A 206 -9.06 -9.35 3.09
N GLU A 207 -9.26 -10.24 2.13
CA GLU A 207 -8.90 -11.66 2.20
C GLU A 207 -7.86 -12.00 3.29
N ILE A 208 -8.31 -12.64 4.36
CA ILE A 208 -7.47 -12.98 5.52
C ILE A 208 -6.32 -13.91 5.07
N LEU A 209 -6.59 -14.72 4.04
CA LEU A 209 -5.66 -15.63 3.40
C LEU A 209 -5.64 -15.39 1.88
N PRO A 210 -5.01 -14.33 1.37
CA PRO A 210 -5.01 -13.97 -0.05
C PRO A 210 -4.55 -15.12 -0.94
N GLY A 211 -5.40 -15.49 -1.92
CA GLY A 211 -5.17 -16.64 -2.80
C GLY A 211 -5.31 -18.00 -2.11
N GLY A 212 -5.71 -18.03 -0.85
CA GLY A 212 -5.88 -19.23 -0.04
C GLY A 212 -7.25 -19.91 -0.22
N PRO A 213 -7.47 -21.07 0.45
CA PRO A 213 -8.72 -21.81 0.36
C PRO A 213 -9.93 -21.00 0.81
N PRO A 214 -11.04 -20.97 0.03
CA PRO A 214 -12.24 -20.20 0.36
C PRO A 214 -12.87 -20.61 1.69
N CYS A 215 -12.77 -21.88 2.08
CA CYS A 215 -13.27 -22.37 3.35
C CYS A 215 -12.54 -21.78 4.55
N LEU A 216 -11.21 -21.62 4.47
CA LEU A 216 -10.43 -20.97 5.53
C LEU A 216 -10.74 -19.47 5.58
N GLN A 217 -10.87 -18.80 4.42
CA GLN A 217 -11.33 -17.41 4.35
C GLN A 217 -12.69 -17.22 5.03
N ASP A 218 -13.67 -18.06 4.68
CA ASP A 218 -15.03 -17.99 5.23
C ASP A 218 -15.07 -18.23 6.74
N LEU A 219 -14.31 -19.21 7.23
CA LEU A 219 -14.21 -19.49 8.67
C LEU A 219 -13.62 -18.31 9.44
N LEU A 220 -12.50 -17.77 8.98
CA LEU A 220 -11.80 -16.68 9.67
C LEU A 220 -12.52 -15.33 9.55
N SER A 221 -13.29 -15.12 8.47
CA SER A 221 -14.11 -13.91 8.31
C SER A 221 -15.28 -13.83 9.30
N LYS A 222 -15.74 -14.98 9.81
CA LYS A 222 -16.82 -15.06 10.80
C LYS A 222 -16.35 -14.83 12.23
N GLY A 223 -15.05 -14.78 12.46
CA GLY A 223 -14.43 -14.56 13.77
C GLY A 223 -13.33 -15.56 14.08
N ALA A 224 -12.81 -15.48 15.31
CA ALA A 224 -11.78 -16.41 15.78
C ALA A 224 -12.34 -17.84 15.95
N LEU A 225 -11.47 -18.83 15.72
CA LEU A 225 -11.80 -20.24 15.87
C LEU A 225 -11.75 -20.63 17.35
N GLY A 226 -12.89 -21.06 17.90
CA GLY A 226 -13.05 -21.47 19.28
C GLY A 226 -12.65 -22.90 19.58
N GLU A 227 -12.88 -23.34 20.82
CA GLU A 227 -12.60 -24.70 21.30
C GLU A 227 -13.20 -25.78 20.39
N GLY A 228 -12.48 -26.87 20.23
CA GLY A 228 -12.82 -27.98 19.33
C GLY A 228 -12.37 -27.76 17.87
N SER A 229 -12.15 -26.53 17.44
CA SER A 229 -11.70 -26.21 16.06
C SER A 229 -10.30 -25.56 15.99
N ARG A 230 -9.75 -25.12 17.10
CA ARG A 230 -8.49 -24.35 17.20
C ARG A 230 -7.30 -25.07 16.55
N ASN A 231 -6.98 -26.26 17.02
CA ASN A 231 -5.81 -27.03 16.56
C ASN A 231 -5.86 -27.34 15.06
N ASN A 232 -7.01 -27.85 14.59
CA ASN A 232 -7.15 -28.19 13.18
C ASN A 232 -7.27 -26.97 12.29
N GLY A 233 -7.90 -25.90 12.77
CA GLY A 233 -7.92 -24.62 12.09
C GLY A 233 -6.52 -24.04 11.92
N LEU A 234 -5.76 -23.93 13.00
CA LEU A 234 -4.39 -23.39 12.95
C LEU A 234 -3.46 -24.29 12.11
N PHE A 235 -3.63 -25.61 12.17
CA PHE A 235 -2.88 -26.53 11.30
C PHE A 235 -3.10 -26.24 9.82
N ASN A 236 -4.36 -26.03 9.39
CA ASN A 236 -4.65 -25.73 7.98
C ASN A 236 -4.22 -24.32 7.56
N ILE A 237 -4.25 -23.34 8.46
CA ILE A 237 -3.62 -22.02 8.25
C ILE A 237 -2.11 -22.21 8.03
N GLY A 238 -1.46 -23.03 8.83
CA GLY A 238 -0.04 -23.36 8.68
C GLY A 238 0.30 -24.04 7.35
N VAL A 239 -0.57 -24.91 6.85
CA VAL A 239 -0.42 -25.50 5.50
C VAL A 239 -0.45 -24.42 4.42
N TYR A 240 -1.37 -23.46 4.52
CA TYR A 240 -1.42 -22.31 3.63
C TYR A 240 -0.17 -21.43 3.73
N LEU A 241 0.25 -21.10 4.95
CA LEU A 241 1.40 -20.21 5.19
C LEU A 241 2.70 -20.82 4.65
N ARG A 242 2.90 -22.13 4.81
CA ARG A 242 4.06 -22.83 4.23
C ARG A 242 4.11 -22.80 2.70
N LYS A 243 2.94 -22.83 2.05
CA LYS A 243 2.86 -22.70 0.58
C LYS A 243 3.19 -21.29 0.12
N ARG A 244 2.71 -20.28 0.85
CA ARG A 244 2.84 -18.87 0.44
C ARG A 244 4.13 -18.21 0.93
N PHE A 245 4.59 -18.55 2.13
CA PHE A 245 5.74 -17.93 2.81
C PHE A 245 6.70 -19.01 3.34
N PRO A 246 7.39 -19.77 2.47
CA PRO A 246 8.22 -20.92 2.88
C PRO A 246 9.23 -20.60 3.98
N GLU A 247 9.82 -19.40 3.96
CA GLU A 247 10.88 -18.99 4.89
C GLU A 247 10.35 -18.32 6.17
N GLU A 248 9.11 -17.80 6.16
CA GLU A 248 8.57 -16.97 7.26
C GLU A 248 7.30 -17.57 7.89
N TRP A 249 6.91 -18.79 7.49
CA TRP A 249 5.61 -19.35 7.87
C TRP A 249 5.43 -19.55 9.37
N GLN A 250 6.51 -19.80 10.12
CA GLN A 250 6.46 -20.05 11.56
C GLN A 250 6.09 -18.78 12.31
N ASP A 251 6.77 -17.67 12.04
CA ASP A 251 6.49 -16.38 12.66
C ASP A 251 5.07 -15.90 12.33
N LYS A 252 4.66 -16.08 11.06
CA LYS A 252 3.29 -15.76 10.65
C LYS A 252 2.25 -16.65 11.32
N LEU A 253 2.54 -17.91 11.57
CA LEU A 253 1.60 -18.81 12.24
C LEU A 253 1.35 -18.39 13.69
N GLU A 254 2.35 -17.84 14.37
CA GLU A 254 2.20 -17.25 15.70
C GLU A 254 1.26 -16.03 15.65
N GLU A 255 1.44 -15.12 14.69
CA GLU A 255 0.53 -13.98 14.48
C GLU A 255 -0.92 -14.45 14.27
N TYR A 256 -1.13 -15.51 13.48
CA TYR A 256 -2.46 -16.07 13.22
C TYR A 256 -3.06 -16.80 14.44
N ASN A 257 -2.23 -17.41 15.29
CA ASN A 257 -2.67 -17.99 16.55
C ASN A 257 -3.25 -16.92 17.48
N ASP A 258 -2.56 -15.78 17.58
CA ASP A 258 -2.99 -14.68 18.44
C ASP A 258 -4.22 -13.94 17.90
N ASP A 259 -4.32 -13.81 16.57
CA ASP A 259 -5.34 -13.01 15.91
C ASP A 259 -6.65 -13.77 15.62
N TYR A 260 -6.58 -15.09 15.36
CA TYR A 260 -7.70 -15.88 14.82
C TYR A 260 -8.05 -17.14 15.61
N ILE A 261 -7.38 -17.40 16.73
CA ILE A 261 -7.69 -18.52 17.62
C ILE A 261 -8.13 -17.98 18.98
N ASP A 262 -9.29 -18.41 19.48
CA ASP A 262 -9.84 -17.91 20.75
C ASP A 262 -10.27 -19.06 21.68
N PRO A 263 -9.67 -19.17 22.88
CA PRO A 263 -8.41 -18.52 23.25
C PRO A 263 -7.22 -19.05 22.44
N PRO A 264 -6.14 -18.26 22.22
CA PRO A 264 -4.96 -18.73 21.52
C PRO A 264 -4.43 -20.05 22.07
N LEU A 265 -3.84 -20.87 21.21
CA LEU A 265 -3.21 -22.12 21.65
C LEU A 265 -2.07 -21.80 22.64
N LYS A 266 -2.04 -22.54 23.73
CA LYS A 266 -0.95 -22.44 24.70
C LYS A 266 0.39 -22.85 24.07
N PRO A 267 1.54 -22.38 24.59
CA PRO A 267 2.85 -22.63 23.99
C PRO A 267 3.13 -24.11 23.67
N ARG A 268 2.72 -25.03 24.54
CA ARG A 268 2.89 -26.48 24.32
C ARG A 268 2.05 -27.00 23.13
N GLU A 269 0.80 -26.52 23.01
CA GLU A 269 -0.12 -26.92 21.95
C GLU A 269 0.34 -26.32 20.61
N PHE A 270 0.74 -25.05 20.63
CA PHE A 270 1.30 -24.35 19.46
C PHE A 270 2.57 -25.01 18.94
N THR A 271 3.51 -25.33 19.83
CA THR A 271 4.74 -26.07 19.49
C THR A 271 4.45 -27.42 18.86
N ALA A 272 3.42 -28.13 19.32
CA ALA A 272 3.03 -29.41 18.73
C ALA A 272 2.52 -29.24 17.29
N VAL A 273 1.78 -28.16 16.99
CA VAL A 273 1.34 -27.83 15.62
C VAL A 273 2.54 -27.50 14.74
N LEU A 274 3.47 -26.64 15.21
CA LEU A 274 4.71 -26.31 14.50
C LEU A 274 5.51 -27.56 14.15
N GLN A 275 5.81 -28.39 15.14
CA GLN A 275 6.58 -29.62 14.94
C GLN A 275 5.90 -30.60 14.00
N SER A 276 4.55 -30.67 14.04
CA SER A 276 3.81 -31.50 13.11
C SER A 276 3.98 -30.98 11.68
N LEU A 277 3.81 -29.67 11.45
CA LEU A 277 3.94 -29.06 10.13
C LEU A 277 5.37 -29.13 9.59
N ASP A 278 6.38 -29.10 10.44
CA ASP A 278 7.78 -29.11 10.04
C ASP A 278 8.25 -30.50 9.53
N LYS A 279 7.67 -31.59 10.05
CA LYS A 279 8.08 -32.96 9.74
C LYS A 279 7.97 -33.34 8.26
N LYS A 280 6.97 -32.84 7.55
CA LYS A 280 6.71 -33.11 6.13
C LYS A 280 5.77 -32.09 5.50
N THR A 281 5.65 -32.13 4.17
CA THR A 281 4.64 -31.36 3.45
C THR A 281 3.26 -32.01 3.65
N TYR A 282 2.28 -31.20 4.00
CA TYR A 282 0.89 -31.63 4.22
C TYR A 282 -0.06 -31.00 3.20
N ASN A 283 -1.11 -31.73 2.87
CA ASN A 283 -2.30 -31.20 2.22
C ASN A 283 -3.31 -30.70 3.27
N TYR A 284 -4.27 -29.88 2.84
CA TYR A 284 -5.34 -29.41 3.72
C TYR A 284 -6.19 -30.59 4.21
N LYS A 285 -6.58 -30.55 5.45
CA LYS A 285 -7.49 -31.54 6.05
C LYS A 285 -8.95 -31.24 5.75
N CYS A 286 -9.30 -31.23 4.48
CA CYS A 286 -10.62 -30.81 3.98
C CYS A 286 -11.81 -31.64 4.51
N LYS A 287 -11.57 -32.86 4.99
CA LYS A 287 -12.60 -33.76 5.54
C LYS A 287 -12.86 -33.58 7.02
N ASP A 288 -11.98 -32.82 7.71
CA ASP A 288 -12.02 -32.65 9.16
C ASP A 288 -12.72 -31.34 9.54
N SER A 289 -13.36 -31.32 10.72
CA SER A 289 -13.90 -30.08 11.29
C SER A 289 -12.76 -29.12 11.64
N PRO A 290 -12.93 -27.79 11.47
CA PRO A 290 -14.17 -27.08 11.03
C PRO A 290 -14.32 -26.94 9.50
N ILE A 291 -13.35 -27.37 8.71
CA ILE A 291 -13.26 -27.09 7.27
C ILE A 291 -14.32 -27.81 6.45
N ASN A 292 -14.62 -29.07 6.83
CA ASN A 292 -15.56 -29.91 6.08
C ASN A 292 -16.95 -29.30 5.89
N SER A 293 -17.43 -28.54 6.86
CA SER A 293 -18.76 -27.91 6.84
C SER A 293 -18.90 -26.74 5.86
N VAL A 294 -17.79 -26.12 5.47
CA VAL A 294 -17.74 -24.93 4.58
C VAL A 294 -16.87 -25.16 3.34
N CYS A 295 -16.42 -26.39 3.12
CA CYS A 295 -15.53 -26.72 2.02
C CYS A 295 -16.18 -26.51 0.66
N ASN A 296 -15.56 -25.71 -0.21
CA ASN A 296 -15.95 -25.54 -1.61
C ASN A 296 -14.77 -25.94 -2.51
N LYS A 297 -14.74 -27.23 -2.88
CA LYS A 297 -13.65 -27.82 -3.66
C LYS A 297 -13.50 -27.15 -5.03
N THR A 298 -14.59 -26.85 -5.71
CA THR A 298 -14.59 -26.23 -7.05
C THR A 298 -13.91 -24.85 -7.04
N LYS A 299 -14.24 -24.01 -6.04
CA LYS A 299 -13.58 -22.72 -5.88
C LYS A 299 -12.14 -22.87 -5.42
N CYS A 300 -11.85 -23.86 -4.55
CA CYS A 300 -10.51 -24.05 -3.99
C CYS A 300 -9.48 -24.48 -5.06
N ILE A 301 -9.89 -25.24 -6.07
CA ILE A 301 -9.03 -25.68 -7.17
C ILE A 301 -8.50 -24.48 -7.98
N THR A 302 -9.27 -23.39 -8.08
CA THR A 302 -8.87 -22.18 -8.82
C THR A 302 -8.03 -21.21 -7.99
N CYS A 303 -7.87 -21.44 -6.69
CA CYS A 303 -7.06 -20.58 -5.83
C CYS A 303 -5.57 -20.89 -5.97
N GLU A 304 -4.75 -19.83 -5.90
CA GLU A 304 -3.28 -19.94 -6.05
C GLU A 304 -2.66 -20.92 -5.03
N TYR A 305 -3.10 -20.83 -3.77
CA TYR A 305 -2.66 -21.72 -2.67
C TYR A 305 -3.76 -22.71 -2.24
N GLY A 306 -4.69 -23.00 -3.14
CA GLY A 306 -5.74 -24.00 -2.93
C GLY A 306 -5.24 -25.43 -3.15
N ILE A 307 -6.15 -26.28 -3.64
CA ILE A 307 -5.89 -27.67 -4.02
C ILE A 307 -6.26 -27.90 -5.48
N ASN A 308 -5.51 -28.77 -6.16
CA ASN A 308 -5.91 -29.40 -7.42
C ASN A 308 -6.73 -30.66 -7.15
N ASP A 309 -7.22 -31.30 -8.20
CA ASP A 309 -7.93 -32.57 -8.07
C ASP A 309 -7.06 -33.68 -7.43
N ASP A 310 -5.77 -33.65 -7.64
CA ASP A 310 -4.75 -34.53 -7.04
C ASP A 310 -4.18 -33.99 -5.70
N GLY A 311 -4.62 -32.82 -5.24
CA GLY A 311 -4.17 -32.19 -4.02
C GLY A 311 -2.86 -31.40 -4.16
N THR A 312 -2.33 -31.22 -5.36
CA THR A 312 -1.13 -30.42 -5.64
C THR A 312 -1.47 -28.96 -5.91
N MET A 313 -0.45 -28.10 -6.03
CA MET A 313 -0.63 -26.67 -6.39
C MET A 313 -1.18 -26.53 -7.80
N PRO A 314 -2.15 -25.63 -8.06
CA PRO A 314 -2.61 -25.38 -9.42
C PRO A 314 -1.49 -24.81 -10.26
N THR A 315 -1.26 -25.41 -11.44
CA THR A 315 -0.36 -24.85 -12.45
C THR A 315 -1.18 -24.11 -13.51
N LEU A 316 -0.57 -23.16 -14.23
CA LEU A 316 -1.20 -22.43 -15.33
C LEU A 316 -1.87 -23.39 -16.33
N ASN A 317 -1.25 -24.54 -16.62
CA ASN A 317 -1.79 -25.58 -17.52
C ASN A 317 -3.02 -26.30 -16.95
N SER A 318 -3.13 -26.48 -15.62
CA SER A 318 -4.30 -27.09 -14.99
C SER A 318 -5.49 -26.14 -14.98
N ILE A 319 -5.27 -24.85 -14.81
CA ILE A 319 -6.31 -23.81 -14.86
C ILE A 319 -6.88 -23.69 -16.28
N THR A 320 -6.03 -23.73 -17.30
CA THR A 320 -6.47 -23.67 -18.72
C THR A 320 -7.35 -24.87 -19.09
N LYS A 321 -7.03 -26.07 -18.60
CA LYS A 321 -7.87 -27.28 -18.83
C LYS A 321 -9.25 -27.21 -18.19
N ILE A 322 -9.39 -26.50 -17.07
CA ILE A 322 -10.68 -26.34 -16.36
C ILE A 322 -11.59 -25.31 -17.06
N LEU A 323 -10.99 -24.32 -17.74
CA LEU A 323 -11.72 -23.27 -18.45
C LEU A 323 -12.11 -23.65 -19.89
N THR A 324 -11.58 -24.75 -20.42
CA THR A 324 -11.84 -25.25 -21.80
C THR A 324 -12.74 -26.48 -21.88
N ASN A 325 -13.19 -27.02 -20.75
CA ASN A 325 -14.21 -28.06 -20.61
C ASN A 325 -15.46 -27.49 -19.90
#